data_488bd9771f75fb715371f3defad2db74
#
_entry.id   488bd9771f75fb715371f3defad2db74
#
_cell.length_a   1.000
_cell.length_b   1.000
_cell.length_c   1.000
_cell.angle_alpha   90.00
_cell.angle_beta   90.00
_cell.angle_gamma   90.00
#
_symmetry.space_group_name_H-M   'P 1'
#
loop_
_entity.id
_entity.type
_entity.pdbx_description
1 polymer ?
#
loop_
_entity_poly.entity_id
_entity_poly.type
_entity_poly.pdbx_seq_one_letter_code
_entity_poly.pdbx_strand_id
1 'polypeptide(L)'
;MNRTLTQIFRAAAVALALASAPAFADDPVKIGFVVKQPEEPWFRDEWRFAEQAAKEKGFVLVKIGAENGDKVLNAIDNLKVQHAQGFIICAPDVKLGPSIVAKARINRLKLMTVDDRLVDGSGKPIEGVPYTGISAINIGKQVGQALAEQIKARGWNPAEVGALRVSFDQLPTARDRTDGAVEALIAGGLPKANIFNAPQAKSDTENAFNAASIAITQHPQFKHWVAFGMNDEAVLGAVRAAEGRGINAANMVGVGIGGSNSALNEFAKPQPTGFFGSILISPKRHGYDTSLQMYDWIKNGKEPPMITLTDGRLITRDNAGDIRKTMGL
;
A
#
# COMPACT_ATOMS: atom_id res chain seq x y z
N MET A 1 52.37 30.52 57.27
CA MET A 1 50.96 30.67 56.85
C MET A 1 50.95 31.04 55.39
N ASN A 2 50.57 30.22 54.44
CA ASN A 2 50.30 30.46 52.99
C ASN A 2 50.86 29.37 52.03
N ARG A 3 50.98 28.12 52.43
CA ARG A 3 51.25 27.04 51.46
C ARG A 3 50.08 26.09 51.24
N THR A 4 49.05 26.13 52.07
CA THR A 4 47.91 25.21 52.03
C THR A 4 46.74 25.72 51.16
N LEU A 5 46.63 27.03 50.97
CA LEU A 5 45.55 27.64 50.14
C LEU A 5 45.76 27.54 48.63
N THR A 6 47.05 27.46 48.19
CA THR A 6 47.37 27.41 46.74
C THR A 6 47.19 26.01 46.13
N GLN A 7 47.13 24.95 46.94
CA GLN A 7 46.92 23.60 46.45
C GLN A 7 45.44 23.26 46.29
N ILE A 8 44.52 23.91 47.05
CA ILE A 8 43.10 23.69 46.96
C ILE A 8 42.52 24.33 45.68
N PHE A 9 43.06 25.47 45.24
CA PHE A 9 42.58 26.11 43.99
C PHE A 9 43.05 25.41 42.70
N ARG A 10 44.16 24.61 42.75
CA ARG A 10 44.60 23.83 41.58
C ARG A 10 43.85 22.53 41.40
N ALA A 11 43.33 21.91 42.48
CA ALA A 11 42.52 20.71 42.41
C ALA A 11 41.10 21.00 41.92
N ALA A 12 40.52 22.17 42.22
CA ALA A 12 39.18 22.56 41.77
C ALA A 12 39.13 22.94 40.28
N ALA A 13 40.24 23.48 39.71
CA ALA A 13 40.30 23.84 38.28
C ALA A 13 40.47 22.62 37.35
N VAL A 14 41.02 21.50 37.83
CA VAL A 14 41.15 20.27 37.03
C VAL A 14 39.85 19.45 37.05
N ALA A 15 39.02 19.55 38.08
CA ALA A 15 37.78 18.84 38.16
C ALA A 15 36.65 19.46 37.28
N LEU A 16 36.74 20.75 36.93
CA LEU A 16 35.74 21.42 36.04
C LEU A 16 36.05 21.24 34.54
N ALA A 17 37.25 20.83 34.16
CA ALA A 17 37.66 20.63 32.77
C ALA A 17 37.27 19.23 32.20
N LEU A 18 36.82 18.31 33.05
CA LEU A 18 36.42 16.96 32.63
C LEU A 18 34.91 16.78 32.37
N ALA A 19 34.11 17.85 32.55
CA ALA A 19 32.65 17.77 32.42
C ALA A 19 32.08 18.26 31.07
N SER A 20 32.94 18.70 30.13
CA SER A 20 32.52 19.09 28.77
C SER A 20 33.11 18.16 27.70
N ALA A 21 32.86 16.86 27.81
CA ALA A 21 32.89 16.04 26.61
C ALA A 21 31.78 16.55 25.69
N PRO A 22 32.11 16.96 24.45
CA PRO A 22 31.04 17.25 23.49
C PRO A 22 30.24 15.96 23.38
N ALA A 23 28.94 16.02 23.74
CA ALA A 23 28.02 15.00 23.34
C ALA A 23 28.03 15.06 21.81
N PHE A 24 28.77 14.17 21.16
CA PHE A 24 28.59 13.94 19.74
C PHE A 24 27.13 13.50 19.61
N ALA A 25 26.26 14.43 19.21
CA ALA A 25 24.93 14.07 18.79
C ALA A 25 25.13 13.09 17.64
N ASP A 26 24.79 11.82 17.87
CA ASP A 26 24.73 10.84 16.79
C ASP A 26 23.95 11.48 15.63
N ASP A 27 24.50 11.44 14.43
CA ASP A 27 23.77 11.88 13.25
C ASP A 27 22.38 11.21 13.24
N PRO A 28 21.31 11.97 13.00
CA PRO A 28 19.96 11.41 13.04
C PRO A 28 19.86 10.24 12.04
N VAL A 29 19.20 9.17 12.45
CA VAL A 29 18.88 8.06 11.55
C VAL A 29 18.17 8.62 10.33
N LYS A 30 18.60 8.23 9.12
CA LYS A 30 17.99 8.65 7.86
C LYS A 30 17.49 7.43 7.09
N ILE A 31 16.20 7.44 6.73
CA ILE A 31 15.48 6.32 6.10
C ILE A 31 14.88 6.78 4.79
N GLY A 32 15.13 6.04 3.70
CA GLY A 32 14.44 6.22 2.43
C GLY A 32 13.08 5.52 2.45
N PHE A 33 12.06 6.15 1.85
CA PHE A 33 10.79 5.49 1.53
C PHE A 33 10.51 5.71 0.03
N VAL A 34 10.70 4.64 -0.75
CA VAL A 34 10.64 4.66 -2.21
C VAL A 34 9.32 4.03 -2.66
N VAL A 35 8.53 4.76 -3.46
CA VAL A 35 7.24 4.29 -3.97
C VAL A 35 7.18 4.38 -5.48
N LYS A 36 6.42 3.48 -6.11
CA LYS A 36 6.29 3.36 -7.57
C LYS A 36 5.39 4.43 -8.21
N GLN A 37 4.37 4.92 -7.51
CA GLN A 37 3.37 5.86 -8.02
C GLN A 37 3.05 6.93 -6.97
N PRO A 38 3.90 7.97 -6.83
CA PRO A 38 3.78 8.97 -5.77
C PRO A 38 2.49 9.80 -5.83
N GLU A 39 1.81 9.81 -6.97
CA GLU A 39 0.52 10.48 -7.18
C GLU A 39 -0.68 9.65 -6.71
N GLU A 40 -0.53 8.33 -6.55
CA GLU A 40 -1.62 7.45 -6.10
C GLU A 40 -1.94 7.71 -4.62
N PRO A 41 -3.24 7.82 -4.24
CA PRO A 41 -3.65 8.12 -2.88
C PRO A 41 -3.06 7.18 -1.82
N TRP A 42 -2.94 5.88 -2.12
CA TRP A 42 -2.36 4.88 -1.24
C TRP A 42 -0.93 5.26 -0.80
N PHE A 43 -0.04 5.56 -1.75
CA PHE A 43 1.36 5.88 -1.46
C PHE A 43 1.54 7.23 -0.76
N ARG A 44 0.64 8.19 -1.01
CA ARG A 44 0.63 9.46 -0.27
C ARG A 44 0.25 9.25 1.19
N ASP A 45 -0.72 8.37 1.46
CA ASP A 45 -1.09 8.02 2.82
C ASP A 45 0.01 7.23 3.54
N GLU A 46 0.70 6.30 2.89
CA GLU A 46 1.88 5.64 3.46
C GLU A 46 2.96 6.64 3.85
N TRP A 47 3.30 7.55 2.97
CA TRP A 47 4.27 8.61 3.27
C TRP A 47 3.83 9.49 4.43
N ARG A 48 2.56 9.87 4.50
CA ARG A 48 2.01 10.66 5.61
C ARG A 48 2.18 9.95 6.96
N PHE A 49 1.95 8.65 7.01
CA PHE A 49 2.15 7.85 8.21
C PHE A 49 3.63 7.60 8.52
N ALA A 50 4.47 7.43 7.51
CA ALA A 50 5.91 7.35 7.68
C ALA A 50 6.49 8.68 8.25
N GLU A 51 5.97 9.84 7.81
CA GLU A 51 6.31 11.15 8.38
C GLU A 51 5.89 11.27 9.85
N GLN A 52 4.75 10.70 10.22
CA GLN A 52 4.33 10.65 11.62
C GLN A 52 5.32 9.85 12.48
N ALA A 53 5.77 8.67 12.00
CA ALA A 53 6.80 7.86 12.65
C ALA A 53 8.13 8.61 12.76
N ALA A 54 8.53 9.30 11.68
CA ALA A 54 9.75 10.10 11.63
C ALA A 54 9.73 11.22 12.67
N LYS A 55 8.64 11.96 12.77
CA LYS A 55 8.46 13.02 13.76
C LYS A 55 8.49 12.49 15.19
N GLU A 56 7.86 11.34 15.44
CA GLU A 56 7.78 10.74 16.76
C GLU A 56 9.15 10.22 17.25
N LYS A 57 9.93 9.60 16.37
CA LYS A 57 11.24 9.01 16.72
C LYS A 57 12.44 9.90 16.45
N GLY A 58 12.25 11.04 15.80
CA GLY A 58 13.33 11.98 15.50
C GLY A 58 14.27 11.51 14.40
N PHE A 59 13.81 10.70 13.42
CA PHE A 59 14.62 10.34 12.27
C PHE A 59 14.25 11.18 11.03
N VAL A 60 15.16 11.24 10.05
CA VAL A 60 14.94 11.93 8.78
C VAL A 60 14.35 10.95 7.77
N LEU A 61 13.17 11.26 7.26
CA LEU A 61 12.52 10.51 6.19
C LEU A 61 12.83 11.15 4.82
N VAL A 62 13.35 10.34 3.88
CA VAL A 62 13.58 10.74 2.49
C VAL A 62 12.55 10.06 1.59
N LYS A 63 11.55 10.82 1.13
CA LYS A 63 10.49 10.33 0.24
C LYS A 63 10.95 10.40 -1.21
N ILE A 64 10.83 9.29 -1.96
CA ILE A 64 11.26 9.21 -3.36
C ILE A 64 10.20 8.49 -4.19
N GLY A 65 9.74 9.13 -5.27
CA GLY A 65 8.97 8.50 -6.33
C GLY A 65 9.89 7.88 -7.39
N ALA A 66 9.68 6.59 -7.71
CA ALA A 66 10.50 5.87 -8.68
C ALA A 66 9.63 4.96 -9.56
N GLU A 67 9.16 5.48 -10.69
CA GLU A 67 8.15 4.83 -11.56
C GLU A 67 8.75 3.76 -12.50
N ASN A 68 10.07 3.62 -12.53
CA ASN A 68 10.77 2.64 -13.37
C ASN A 68 12.09 2.19 -12.74
N GLY A 69 12.72 1.16 -13.34
CA GLY A 69 13.94 0.56 -12.82
C GLY A 69 15.11 1.53 -12.70
N ASP A 70 15.31 2.40 -13.67
CA ASP A 70 16.43 3.36 -13.63
C ASP A 70 16.25 4.35 -12.48
N LYS A 71 15.02 4.87 -12.27
CA LYS A 71 14.72 5.74 -11.13
C LYS A 71 14.90 5.03 -9.79
N VAL A 72 14.55 3.73 -9.70
CA VAL A 72 14.79 2.93 -8.49
C VAL A 72 16.28 2.82 -8.18
N LEU A 73 17.11 2.43 -9.15
CA LEU A 73 18.54 2.26 -8.93
C LEU A 73 19.23 3.59 -8.59
N ASN A 74 18.85 4.68 -9.26
CA ASN A 74 19.32 6.03 -8.95
C ASN A 74 18.86 6.49 -7.56
N ALA A 75 17.64 6.17 -7.14
CA ALA A 75 17.14 6.48 -5.80
C ALA A 75 18.00 5.82 -4.71
N ILE A 76 18.38 4.54 -4.89
CA ILE A 76 19.22 3.82 -3.93
C ILE A 76 20.62 4.45 -3.84
N ASP A 77 21.22 4.86 -4.97
CA ASP A 77 22.51 5.57 -4.96
C ASP A 77 22.40 6.95 -4.27
N ASN A 78 21.34 7.69 -4.55
CA ASN A 78 21.08 8.98 -3.91
C ASN A 78 20.90 8.85 -2.40
N LEU A 79 20.25 7.80 -1.93
CA LEU A 79 20.12 7.51 -0.50
C LEU A 79 21.50 7.28 0.15
N LYS A 80 22.40 6.58 -0.53
CA LYS A 80 23.80 6.41 -0.06
C LYS A 80 24.53 7.74 0.02
N VAL A 81 24.43 8.59 -1.01
CA VAL A 81 25.05 9.93 -1.02
C VAL A 81 24.51 10.81 0.11
N GLN A 82 23.22 10.67 0.43
CA GLN A 82 22.57 11.37 1.54
C GLN A 82 22.86 10.75 2.92
N HIS A 83 23.74 9.76 3.03
CA HIS A 83 24.07 9.04 4.27
C HIS A 83 22.87 8.36 4.93
N ALA A 84 21.89 7.87 4.14
CA ALA A 84 20.84 7.00 4.67
C ALA A 84 21.46 5.66 5.14
N GLN A 85 20.82 5.04 6.14
CA GLN A 85 21.25 3.73 6.67
C GLN A 85 20.35 2.58 6.18
N GLY A 86 19.19 2.90 5.63
CA GLY A 86 18.27 1.90 5.10
C GLY A 86 17.13 2.54 4.31
N PHE A 87 16.36 1.70 3.65
CA PHE A 87 15.17 2.14 2.93
C PHE A 87 14.08 1.07 2.87
N ILE A 88 12.86 1.56 2.72
CA ILE A 88 11.64 0.78 2.48
C ILE A 88 11.25 1.04 1.03
N ILE A 89 10.83 0.02 0.30
CA ILE A 89 10.48 0.15 -1.13
C ILE A 89 9.23 -0.64 -1.51
N CYS A 90 8.32 0.03 -2.25
CA CYS A 90 7.37 -0.60 -3.15
C CYS A 90 7.87 -0.39 -4.59
N ALA A 91 8.44 -1.43 -5.19
CA ALA A 91 9.07 -1.35 -6.50
C ALA A 91 8.04 -1.32 -7.65
N PRO A 92 8.28 -0.56 -8.75
CA PRO A 92 7.40 -0.53 -9.92
C PRO A 92 7.34 -1.88 -10.66
N ASP A 93 8.42 -2.66 -10.59
CA ASP A 93 8.50 -4.03 -11.08
C ASP A 93 9.21 -4.89 -10.04
N VAL A 94 8.51 -5.88 -9.51
CA VAL A 94 9.05 -6.79 -8.49
C VAL A 94 10.23 -7.64 -8.99
N LYS A 95 10.38 -7.81 -10.32
CA LYS A 95 11.51 -8.51 -10.95
C LYS A 95 12.82 -7.71 -10.89
N LEU A 96 12.78 -6.45 -10.51
CA LEU A 96 13.98 -5.68 -10.18
C LEU A 96 14.66 -6.16 -8.88
N GLY A 97 14.05 -7.11 -8.19
CA GLY A 97 14.50 -7.65 -6.91
C GLY A 97 15.99 -7.94 -6.83
N PRO A 98 16.59 -8.75 -7.74
CA PRO A 98 18.03 -9.04 -7.70
C PRO A 98 18.90 -7.77 -7.78
N SER A 99 18.53 -6.81 -8.63
CA SER A 99 19.26 -5.55 -8.80
C SER A 99 19.14 -4.65 -7.56
N ILE A 100 17.93 -4.55 -6.98
CA ILE A 100 17.67 -3.78 -5.75
C ILE A 100 18.49 -4.35 -4.58
N VAL A 101 18.44 -5.66 -4.38
CA VAL A 101 19.17 -6.34 -3.31
C VAL A 101 20.69 -6.17 -3.46
N ALA A 102 21.21 -6.36 -4.69
CA ALA A 102 22.63 -6.16 -4.98
C ALA A 102 23.06 -4.71 -4.69
N LYS A 103 22.26 -3.74 -5.13
CA LYS A 103 22.52 -2.31 -4.94
C LYS A 103 22.46 -1.90 -3.47
N ALA A 104 21.48 -2.40 -2.71
CA ALA A 104 21.37 -2.19 -1.27
C ALA A 104 22.60 -2.73 -0.53
N ARG A 105 23.05 -3.95 -0.89
CA ARG A 105 24.27 -4.57 -0.31
C ARG A 105 25.53 -3.75 -0.61
N ILE A 106 25.75 -3.37 -1.86
CA ILE A 106 26.92 -2.56 -2.28
C ILE A 106 26.94 -1.24 -1.50
N ASN A 107 25.80 -0.59 -1.35
CA ASN A 107 25.67 0.67 -0.65
C ASN A 107 25.57 0.53 0.88
N ARG A 108 25.58 -0.71 1.41
CA ARG A 108 25.45 -1.02 2.85
C ARG A 108 24.17 -0.44 3.46
N LEU A 109 23.07 -0.46 2.70
CA LEU A 109 21.75 -0.02 3.14
C LEU A 109 20.92 -1.22 3.60
N LYS A 110 20.24 -1.11 4.74
CA LYS A 110 19.20 -2.05 5.14
C LYS A 110 18.02 -1.91 4.18
N LEU A 111 17.39 -3.03 3.83
CA LEU A 111 16.32 -3.10 2.84
C LEU A 111 15.10 -3.79 3.43
N MET A 112 13.93 -3.14 3.34
CA MET A 112 12.61 -3.74 3.54
C MET A 112 11.75 -3.50 2.31
N THR A 113 10.84 -4.41 2.03
CA THR A 113 9.81 -4.20 1.01
C THR A 113 8.44 -3.99 1.65
N VAL A 114 7.63 -3.17 1.01
CA VAL A 114 6.24 -2.89 1.41
C VAL A 114 5.32 -3.11 0.21
N ASP A 115 4.07 -3.50 0.45
CA ASP A 115 3.02 -3.82 -0.51
C ASP A 115 3.32 -5.01 -1.42
N ASP A 116 4.44 -4.95 -2.16
CA ASP A 116 4.81 -5.95 -3.15
C ASP A 116 6.13 -6.61 -2.80
N ARG A 117 6.13 -7.93 -2.73
CA ARG A 117 7.31 -8.73 -2.43
C ARG A 117 8.20 -8.84 -3.66
N LEU A 118 9.49 -8.53 -3.51
CA LEU A 118 10.46 -8.70 -4.59
C LEU A 118 10.60 -10.18 -4.97
N VAL A 119 10.77 -10.42 -6.27
CA VAL A 119 10.98 -11.75 -6.83
C VAL A 119 12.30 -11.84 -7.59
N ASP A 120 12.81 -13.05 -7.74
CA ASP A 120 13.97 -13.35 -8.57
C ASP A 120 13.62 -13.44 -10.06
N GLY A 121 14.59 -13.75 -10.91
CA GLY A 121 14.39 -13.89 -12.35
C GLY A 121 13.44 -15.04 -12.75
N SER A 122 13.17 -16.00 -11.86
CA SER A 122 12.21 -17.07 -12.06
C SER A 122 10.80 -16.74 -11.53
N GLY A 123 10.63 -15.59 -10.91
CA GLY A 123 9.37 -15.16 -10.31
C GLY A 123 9.14 -15.67 -8.89
N LYS A 124 10.16 -16.30 -8.25
CA LYS A 124 10.09 -16.72 -6.85
C LYS A 124 10.40 -15.56 -5.92
N PRO A 125 9.69 -15.46 -4.76
CA PRO A 125 10.01 -14.47 -3.75
C PRO A 125 11.46 -14.53 -3.29
N ILE A 126 12.11 -13.37 -3.20
CA ILE A 126 13.48 -13.28 -2.69
C ILE A 126 13.46 -13.51 -1.17
N GLU A 127 14.28 -14.45 -0.72
CA GLU A 127 14.48 -14.74 0.70
C GLU A 127 15.40 -13.71 1.37
N GLY A 128 15.26 -13.53 2.69
CA GLY A 128 16.17 -12.67 3.48
C GLY A 128 15.92 -11.16 3.34
N VAL A 129 14.83 -10.74 2.68
CA VAL A 129 14.37 -9.35 2.66
C VAL A 129 13.06 -9.25 3.42
N PRO A 130 13.00 -8.50 4.55
CA PRO A 130 11.77 -8.31 5.29
C PRO A 130 10.69 -7.67 4.41
N TYR A 131 9.47 -8.17 4.51
CA TYR A 131 8.33 -7.78 3.71
C TYR A 131 7.11 -7.50 4.58
N THR A 132 6.48 -6.35 4.37
CA THR A 132 5.16 -6.03 4.90
C THR A 132 4.19 -5.85 3.74
N GLY A 133 3.13 -6.66 3.72
CA GLY A 133 2.13 -6.58 2.67
C GLY A 133 0.75 -6.96 3.17
N ILE A 134 -0.15 -7.23 2.23
CA ILE A 134 -1.52 -7.65 2.53
C ILE A 134 -1.70 -9.15 2.30
N SER A 135 -2.68 -9.74 2.98
CA SER A 135 -3.18 -11.08 2.68
C SER A 135 -4.04 -11.02 1.40
N ALA A 136 -3.38 -10.87 0.23
CA ALA A 136 -4.02 -10.46 -1.02
C ALA A 136 -5.19 -11.36 -1.42
N ILE A 137 -5.00 -12.68 -1.37
CA ILE A 137 -6.05 -13.65 -1.70
C ILE A 137 -7.25 -13.53 -0.74
N ASN A 138 -7.01 -13.37 0.58
CA ASN A 138 -8.08 -13.26 1.57
C ASN A 138 -8.84 -11.94 1.44
N ILE A 139 -8.14 -10.84 1.16
CA ILE A 139 -8.75 -9.54 0.88
C ILE A 139 -9.61 -9.62 -0.40
N GLY A 140 -9.12 -10.30 -1.43
CA GLY A 140 -9.89 -10.59 -2.63
C GLY A 140 -11.14 -11.42 -2.34
N LYS A 141 -11.04 -12.46 -1.50
CA LYS A 141 -12.21 -13.23 -1.06
C LYS A 141 -13.25 -12.37 -0.34
N GLN A 142 -12.82 -11.45 0.52
CA GLN A 142 -13.73 -10.50 1.17
C GLN A 142 -14.48 -9.61 0.14
N VAL A 143 -13.78 -9.16 -0.91
CA VAL A 143 -14.41 -8.42 -2.03
C VAL A 143 -15.48 -9.27 -2.70
N GLY A 144 -15.13 -10.50 -3.11
CA GLY A 144 -16.06 -11.41 -3.78
C GLY A 144 -17.26 -11.79 -2.92
N GLN A 145 -17.06 -12.02 -1.61
CA GLN A 145 -18.14 -12.28 -0.66
C GLN A 145 -19.08 -11.08 -0.54
N ALA A 146 -18.55 -9.86 -0.39
CA ALA A 146 -19.37 -8.65 -0.31
C ALA A 146 -20.21 -8.44 -1.58
N LEU A 147 -19.65 -8.72 -2.76
CA LEU A 147 -20.38 -8.65 -4.02
C LEU A 147 -21.46 -9.73 -4.12
N ALA A 148 -21.17 -10.97 -3.74
CA ALA A 148 -22.16 -12.06 -3.72
C ALA A 148 -23.31 -11.78 -2.75
N GLU A 149 -23.01 -11.22 -1.58
CA GLU A 149 -24.03 -10.77 -0.63
C GLU A 149 -24.92 -9.67 -1.20
N GLN A 150 -24.33 -8.72 -1.95
CA GLN A 150 -25.10 -7.67 -2.62
C GLN A 150 -25.99 -8.21 -3.75
N ILE A 151 -25.51 -9.16 -4.55
CA ILE A 151 -26.33 -9.85 -5.56
C ILE A 151 -27.56 -10.47 -4.90
N LYS A 152 -27.35 -11.19 -3.79
CA LYS A 152 -28.44 -11.82 -3.03
C LYS A 152 -29.37 -10.79 -2.38
N ALA A 153 -28.83 -9.78 -1.72
CA ALA A 153 -29.61 -8.76 -1.01
C ALA A 153 -30.50 -7.93 -1.95
N ARG A 154 -30.05 -7.72 -3.20
CA ARG A 154 -30.82 -7.01 -4.23
C ARG A 154 -31.80 -7.91 -4.97
N GLY A 155 -31.86 -9.20 -4.70
CA GLY A 155 -32.71 -10.16 -5.37
C GLY A 155 -32.34 -10.36 -6.85
N TRP A 156 -31.11 -10.09 -7.25
CA TRP A 156 -30.67 -10.27 -8.62
C TRP A 156 -30.51 -11.76 -8.95
N ASN A 157 -31.00 -12.15 -10.13
CA ASN A 157 -30.73 -13.48 -10.65
C ASN A 157 -29.26 -13.55 -11.10
N PRO A 158 -28.41 -14.42 -10.52
CA PRO A 158 -27.00 -14.51 -10.89
C PRO A 158 -26.76 -14.76 -12.39
N ALA A 159 -27.71 -15.40 -13.09
CA ALA A 159 -27.61 -15.61 -14.53
C ALA A 159 -27.72 -14.31 -15.35
N GLU A 160 -28.28 -13.24 -14.77
CA GLU A 160 -28.44 -11.91 -15.41
C GLU A 160 -27.40 -10.90 -14.92
N VAL A 161 -26.42 -11.33 -14.10
CA VAL A 161 -25.35 -10.48 -13.56
C VAL A 161 -24.06 -10.73 -14.34
N GLY A 162 -23.49 -9.66 -14.92
CA GLY A 162 -22.12 -9.62 -15.43
C GLY A 162 -21.16 -9.14 -14.37
N ALA A 163 -19.94 -9.70 -14.32
CA ALA A 163 -18.90 -9.29 -13.41
C ALA A 163 -17.66 -8.77 -14.16
N LEU A 164 -17.24 -7.56 -13.84
CA LEU A 164 -16.03 -6.94 -14.39
C LEU A 164 -14.85 -7.23 -13.47
N ARG A 165 -13.94 -8.08 -13.91
CA ARG A 165 -12.63 -8.27 -13.30
C ARG A 165 -11.67 -7.24 -13.91
N VAL A 166 -11.51 -6.08 -13.27
CA VAL A 166 -10.55 -5.06 -13.70
C VAL A 166 -9.15 -5.52 -13.32
N SER A 167 -8.48 -6.15 -14.27
CA SER A 167 -7.25 -6.92 -14.01
C SER A 167 -5.97 -6.13 -14.26
N PHE A 168 -4.93 -6.44 -13.46
CA PHE A 168 -3.56 -5.94 -13.61
C PHE A 168 -2.60 -7.11 -13.30
N ASP A 169 -2.65 -8.16 -14.13
CA ASP A 169 -2.09 -9.47 -13.83
C ASP A 169 -0.55 -9.56 -13.90
N GLN A 170 0.11 -8.53 -14.43
CA GLN A 170 1.57 -8.41 -14.38
C GLN A 170 2.09 -8.24 -12.94
N LEU A 171 1.25 -7.77 -12.00
CA LEU A 171 1.56 -7.64 -10.59
C LEU A 171 0.95 -8.82 -9.81
N PRO A 172 1.76 -9.72 -9.20
CA PRO A 172 1.24 -10.90 -8.51
C PRO A 172 0.20 -10.59 -7.44
N THR A 173 0.43 -9.57 -6.60
CA THR A 173 -0.52 -9.17 -5.55
C THR A 173 -1.85 -8.65 -6.11
N ALA A 174 -1.84 -7.99 -7.26
CA ALA A 174 -3.05 -7.53 -7.94
C ALA A 174 -3.84 -8.72 -8.51
N ARG A 175 -3.16 -9.69 -9.11
CA ARG A 175 -3.77 -10.93 -9.58
C ARG A 175 -4.39 -11.71 -8.42
N ASP A 176 -3.67 -11.91 -7.33
CA ASP A 176 -4.14 -12.63 -6.15
C ASP A 176 -5.42 -12.00 -5.56
N ARG A 177 -5.51 -10.66 -5.50
CA ARG A 177 -6.73 -9.93 -5.09
C ARG A 177 -7.91 -10.29 -6.00
N THR A 178 -7.73 -10.20 -7.31
CA THR A 178 -8.81 -10.47 -8.25
C THR A 178 -9.15 -11.96 -8.35
N ASP A 179 -8.18 -12.87 -8.20
CA ASP A 179 -8.42 -14.31 -8.20
C ASP A 179 -9.20 -14.73 -6.95
N GLY A 180 -8.86 -14.18 -5.78
CA GLY A 180 -9.64 -14.38 -4.55
C GLY A 180 -11.10 -13.90 -4.69
N ALA A 181 -11.31 -12.76 -5.35
CA ALA A 181 -12.66 -12.26 -5.61
C ALA A 181 -13.46 -13.16 -6.57
N VAL A 182 -12.83 -13.66 -7.63
CA VAL A 182 -13.41 -14.63 -8.56
C VAL A 182 -13.83 -15.92 -7.84
N GLU A 183 -12.93 -16.48 -7.01
CA GLU A 183 -13.22 -17.69 -6.23
C GLU A 183 -14.45 -17.50 -5.35
N ALA A 184 -14.52 -16.40 -4.60
CA ALA A 184 -15.62 -16.12 -3.69
C ALA A 184 -16.95 -15.82 -4.42
N LEU A 185 -16.93 -15.11 -5.56
CA LEU A 185 -18.09 -14.87 -6.39
C LEU A 185 -18.68 -16.16 -6.96
N ILE A 186 -17.85 -17.06 -7.46
CA ILE A 186 -18.26 -18.38 -7.96
C ILE A 186 -18.88 -19.20 -6.81
N ALA A 187 -18.22 -19.24 -5.65
CA ALA A 187 -18.75 -19.89 -4.46
C ALA A 187 -20.09 -19.29 -4.00
N GLY A 188 -20.30 -17.98 -4.22
CA GLY A 188 -21.54 -17.27 -3.98
C GLY A 188 -22.64 -17.49 -5.04
N GLY A 189 -22.40 -18.32 -6.06
CA GLY A 189 -23.38 -18.72 -7.07
C GLY A 189 -23.32 -17.95 -8.39
N LEU A 190 -22.36 -17.02 -8.59
CA LEU A 190 -22.20 -16.36 -9.88
C LEU A 190 -21.61 -17.35 -10.91
N PRO A 191 -22.23 -17.52 -12.10
CA PRO A 191 -21.67 -18.35 -13.15
C PRO A 191 -20.29 -17.84 -13.59
N LYS A 192 -19.28 -18.72 -13.66
CA LYS A 192 -17.93 -18.36 -14.12
C LYS A 192 -17.94 -17.70 -15.51
N ALA A 193 -18.83 -18.14 -16.38
CA ALA A 193 -18.98 -17.59 -17.74
C ALA A 193 -19.42 -16.11 -17.76
N ASN A 194 -19.95 -15.59 -16.65
CA ASN A 194 -20.38 -14.20 -16.53
C ASN A 194 -19.29 -13.28 -15.98
N ILE A 195 -18.06 -13.80 -15.77
CA ILE A 195 -16.93 -13.00 -15.29
C ILE A 195 -16.06 -12.62 -16.50
N PHE A 196 -16.00 -11.32 -16.76
CA PHE A 196 -15.31 -10.73 -17.92
C PHE A 196 -14.05 -10.03 -17.50
N ASN A 197 -12.93 -10.36 -18.14
CA ASN A 197 -11.65 -9.73 -17.89
C ASN A 197 -11.60 -8.35 -18.58
N ALA A 198 -11.31 -7.32 -17.82
CA ALA A 198 -11.10 -5.95 -18.29
C ALA A 198 -9.66 -5.52 -17.95
N PRO A 199 -8.66 -5.90 -18.78
CA PRO A 199 -7.27 -5.63 -18.49
C PRO A 199 -6.94 -4.15 -18.64
N GLN A 200 -6.34 -3.56 -17.62
CA GLN A 200 -5.87 -2.18 -17.60
C GLN A 200 -4.34 -2.09 -17.80
N ALA A 201 -3.88 -1.06 -18.50
CA ALA A 201 -2.45 -0.86 -18.74
C ALA A 201 -1.74 -0.21 -17.53
N LYS A 202 -2.48 0.60 -16.76
CA LYS A 202 -2.06 1.21 -15.49
C LYS A 202 -3.16 1.03 -14.46
N SER A 203 -2.82 1.04 -13.17
CA SER A 203 -3.76 0.88 -12.07
C SER A 203 -4.41 2.20 -11.66
N ASP A 204 -5.02 2.90 -12.60
CA ASP A 204 -5.69 4.19 -12.41
C ASP A 204 -7.15 4.16 -12.92
N THR A 205 -7.90 5.20 -12.57
CA THR A 205 -9.33 5.31 -12.90
C THR A 205 -9.57 5.41 -14.42
N GLU A 206 -8.71 6.08 -15.17
CA GLU A 206 -8.86 6.28 -16.61
C GLU A 206 -8.65 4.98 -17.38
N ASN A 207 -7.57 4.25 -17.10
CA ASN A 207 -7.30 2.96 -17.74
C ASN A 207 -8.36 1.92 -17.39
N ALA A 208 -8.84 1.93 -16.15
CA ALA A 208 -9.93 1.06 -15.71
C ALA A 208 -11.26 1.41 -16.41
N PHE A 209 -11.59 2.70 -16.55
CA PHE A 209 -12.77 3.16 -17.31
C PHE A 209 -12.73 2.65 -18.75
N ASN A 210 -11.60 2.79 -19.42
CA ASN A 210 -11.45 2.37 -20.82
C ASN A 210 -11.63 0.84 -20.95
N ALA A 211 -10.98 0.05 -20.10
CA ALA A 211 -11.07 -1.41 -20.11
C ALA A 211 -12.50 -1.90 -19.81
N ALA A 212 -13.14 -1.33 -18.77
CA ALA A 212 -14.50 -1.68 -18.38
C ALA A 212 -15.53 -1.28 -19.45
N SER A 213 -15.37 -0.12 -20.09
CA SER A 213 -16.24 0.35 -21.19
C SER A 213 -16.28 -0.64 -22.35
N ILE A 214 -15.12 -1.22 -22.70
CA ILE A 214 -15.02 -2.25 -23.74
C ILE A 214 -15.79 -3.50 -23.30
N ALA A 215 -15.53 -4.01 -22.10
CA ALA A 215 -16.18 -5.22 -21.61
C ALA A 215 -17.72 -5.09 -21.50
N ILE A 216 -18.22 -3.98 -20.97
CA ILE A 216 -19.66 -3.72 -20.88
C ILE A 216 -20.29 -3.68 -22.28
N THR A 217 -19.62 -3.04 -23.26
CA THR A 217 -20.14 -2.94 -24.64
C THR A 217 -20.24 -4.28 -25.34
N GLN A 218 -19.30 -5.19 -25.05
CA GLN A 218 -19.28 -6.54 -25.63
C GLN A 218 -20.35 -7.47 -25.07
N HIS A 219 -20.95 -7.10 -23.91
CA HIS A 219 -21.91 -7.95 -23.19
C HIS A 219 -23.22 -7.22 -22.84
N PRO A 220 -23.95 -6.69 -23.84
CA PRO A 220 -25.15 -5.87 -23.63
C PRO A 220 -26.34 -6.65 -23.05
N GLN A 221 -26.26 -7.97 -22.98
CA GLN A 221 -27.33 -8.84 -22.47
C GLN A 221 -27.48 -8.79 -20.94
N PHE A 222 -26.47 -8.32 -20.20
CA PHE A 222 -26.52 -8.27 -18.74
C PHE A 222 -27.24 -7.01 -18.26
N LYS A 223 -28.20 -7.20 -17.34
CA LYS A 223 -28.97 -6.13 -16.75
C LYS A 223 -28.30 -5.51 -15.53
N HIS A 224 -27.55 -6.35 -14.82
CA HIS A 224 -26.86 -5.99 -13.58
C HIS A 224 -25.38 -6.26 -13.71
N TRP A 225 -24.59 -5.43 -13.05
CA TRP A 225 -23.15 -5.55 -13.08
C TRP A 225 -22.55 -5.49 -11.69
N VAL A 226 -21.54 -6.30 -11.45
CA VAL A 226 -20.63 -6.15 -10.32
C VAL A 226 -19.22 -5.87 -10.85
N ALA A 227 -18.42 -5.12 -10.08
CA ALA A 227 -17.03 -4.83 -10.44
C ALA A 227 -16.09 -4.97 -9.25
N PHE A 228 -14.91 -5.48 -9.54
CA PHE A 228 -13.80 -5.63 -8.62
C PHE A 228 -12.46 -5.46 -9.34
N GLY A 229 -11.44 -5.03 -8.59
CA GLY A 229 -10.10 -4.78 -9.11
C GLY A 229 -9.08 -4.79 -7.99
N MET A 230 -7.87 -4.36 -8.31
CA MET A 230 -6.78 -4.37 -7.33
C MET A 230 -6.86 -3.25 -6.29
N ASN A 231 -7.54 -2.15 -6.60
CA ASN A 231 -7.66 -0.95 -5.76
C ASN A 231 -9.01 -0.24 -5.99
N ASP A 232 -9.25 0.83 -5.25
CA ASP A 232 -10.47 1.64 -5.37
C ASP A 232 -10.56 2.33 -6.72
N GLU A 233 -9.46 2.83 -7.26
CA GLU A 233 -9.38 3.56 -8.53
C GLU A 233 -9.81 2.68 -9.70
N ALA A 234 -9.41 1.41 -9.70
CA ALA A 234 -9.84 0.44 -10.72
C ALA A 234 -11.36 0.23 -10.71
N VAL A 235 -11.95 0.12 -9.52
CA VAL A 235 -13.40 -0.07 -9.39
C VAL A 235 -14.16 1.22 -9.68
N LEU A 236 -13.66 2.38 -9.28
CA LEU A 236 -14.25 3.67 -9.63
C LEU A 236 -14.28 3.87 -11.15
N GLY A 237 -13.24 3.49 -11.87
CA GLY A 237 -13.22 3.51 -13.33
C GLY A 237 -14.33 2.65 -13.94
N ALA A 238 -14.51 1.42 -13.43
CA ALA A 238 -15.56 0.52 -13.88
C ALA A 238 -16.97 1.07 -13.58
N VAL A 239 -17.17 1.69 -12.42
CA VAL A 239 -18.43 2.35 -12.05
C VAL A 239 -18.72 3.51 -13.01
N ARG A 240 -17.73 4.35 -13.33
CA ARG A 240 -17.90 5.45 -14.30
C ARG A 240 -18.21 4.93 -15.72
N ALA A 241 -17.61 3.81 -16.12
CA ALA A 241 -17.92 3.17 -17.40
C ALA A 241 -19.37 2.69 -17.46
N ALA A 242 -19.88 2.10 -16.38
CA ALA A 242 -21.27 1.69 -16.25
C ALA A 242 -22.22 2.90 -16.29
N GLU A 243 -21.96 3.95 -15.52
CA GLU A 243 -22.72 5.21 -15.50
C GLU A 243 -22.79 5.85 -16.89
N GLY A 244 -21.69 5.88 -17.64
CA GLY A 244 -21.62 6.37 -19.02
C GLY A 244 -22.50 5.56 -20.00
N ARG A 245 -22.96 4.37 -19.62
CA ARG A 245 -23.91 3.51 -20.35
C ARG A 245 -25.31 3.52 -19.79
N GLY A 246 -25.61 4.42 -18.85
CA GLY A 246 -26.92 4.52 -18.19
C GLY A 246 -27.17 3.44 -17.14
N ILE A 247 -26.16 2.65 -16.76
CA ILE A 247 -26.25 1.66 -15.69
C ILE A 247 -26.00 2.39 -14.37
N ASN A 248 -27.06 2.66 -13.63
CA ASN A 248 -27.02 3.43 -12.39
C ASN A 248 -26.74 2.55 -11.15
N ALA A 249 -26.70 3.18 -9.98
CA ALA A 249 -26.44 2.51 -8.69
C ALA A 249 -27.41 1.38 -8.34
N ALA A 250 -28.63 1.36 -8.93
CA ALA A 250 -29.59 0.25 -8.73
C ALA A 250 -29.16 -1.03 -9.46
N ASN A 251 -28.35 -0.90 -10.50
CA ASN A 251 -27.93 -1.99 -11.38
C ASN A 251 -26.40 -2.21 -11.40
N MET A 252 -25.65 -1.50 -10.56
CA MET A 252 -24.20 -1.60 -10.47
C MET A 252 -23.76 -1.72 -9.01
N VAL A 253 -22.84 -2.65 -8.73
CA VAL A 253 -22.17 -2.78 -7.42
C VAL A 253 -20.68 -2.97 -7.63
N GLY A 254 -19.88 -2.03 -7.16
CA GLY A 254 -18.43 -2.11 -7.13
C GLY A 254 -17.91 -2.21 -5.71
N VAL A 255 -16.95 -3.09 -5.47
CA VAL A 255 -16.22 -3.17 -4.20
C VAL A 255 -14.73 -3.06 -4.51
N GLY A 256 -14.12 -1.97 -4.01
CA GLY A 256 -12.70 -1.67 -4.15
C GLY A 256 -11.85 -2.25 -3.02
N ILE A 257 -10.58 -1.88 -3.06
CA ILE A 257 -9.59 -2.23 -2.02
C ILE A 257 -8.73 -0.99 -1.77
N GLY A 258 -8.49 -0.69 -0.48
CA GLY A 258 -7.64 0.40 -0.03
C GLY A 258 -8.32 1.28 1.02
N GLY A 259 -9.57 1.65 0.81
CA GLY A 259 -10.26 2.67 1.61
C GLY A 259 -9.63 4.04 1.40
N SER A 260 -9.20 4.30 0.17
CA SER A 260 -8.49 5.51 -0.25
C SER A 260 -9.35 6.77 -0.09
N ASN A 261 -8.72 7.94 -0.17
CA ASN A 261 -9.46 9.20 -0.22
C ASN A 261 -10.43 9.27 -1.40
N SER A 262 -10.13 8.61 -2.52
CA SER A 262 -11.03 8.50 -3.67
C SER A 262 -12.32 7.74 -3.30
N ALA A 263 -12.21 6.62 -2.57
CA ALA A 263 -13.36 5.87 -2.05
C ALA A 263 -14.16 6.69 -1.04
N LEU A 264 -13.49 7.38 -0.11
CA LEU A 264 -14.17 8.21 0.89
C LEU A 264 -14.93 9.38 0.27
N ASN A 265 -14.34 10.03 -0.73
CA ASN A 265 -15.00 11.08 -1.49
C ASN A 265 -16.23 10.54 -2.26
N GLU A 266 -16.15 9.29 -2.74
CA GLU A 266 -17.28 8.64 -3.38
C GLU A 266 -18.42 8.37 -2.39
N PHE A 267 -18.12 7.91 -1.17
CA PHE A 267 -19.09 7.74 -0.11
C PHE A 267 -19.72 9.06 0.35
N ALA A 268 -18.98 10.17 0.28
CA ALA A 268 -19.47 11.48 0.68
C ALA A 268 -20.44 12.14 -0.32
N LYS A 269 -20.63 11.57 -1.53
CA LYS A 269 -21.56 12.12 -2.53
C LYS A 269 -22.99 12.12 -2.00
N PRO A 270 -23.83 13.11 -2.34
CA PRO A 270 -25.21 13.18 -1.88
C PRO A 270 -26.05 11.94 -2.23
N GLN A 271 -25.84 11.40 -3.43
CA GLN A 271 -26.52 10.20 -3.89
C GLN A 271 -25.55 9.01 -3.97
N PRO A 272 -26.00 7.80 -3.61
CA PRO A 272 -25.22 6.59 -3.83
C PRO A 272 -24.89 6.41 -5.31
N THR A 273 -23.67 5.94 -5.56
CA THR A 273 -23.24 5.51 -6.90
C THR A 273 -23.12 3.98 -6.93
N GLY A 274 -22.70 3.42 -8.06
CA GLY A 274 -22.40 2.00 -8.15
C GLY A 274 -21.20 1.55 -7.27
N PHE A 275 -20.42 2.46 -6.68
CA PHE A 275 -19.34 2.13 -5.75
C PHE A 275 -19.93 1.88 -4.36
N PHE A 276 -20.13 0.60 -4.05
CA PHE A 276 -20.80 0.16 -2.81
C PHE A 276 -19.89 0.21 -1.60
N GLY A 277 -18.66 -0.27 -1.75
CA GLY A 277 -17.74 -0.42 -0.62
C GLY A 277 -16.29 -0.56 -1.03
N SER A 278 -15.43 -0.60 -0.04
CA SER A 278 -14.00 -0.87 -0.19
C SER A 278 -13.51 -1.76 0.95
N ILE A 279 -12.61 -2.68 0.68
CA ILE A 279 -11.88 -3.36 1.75
C ILE A 279 -10.77 -2.44 2.21
N LEU A 280 -11.02 -1.76 3.32
CA LEU A 280 -10.05 -0.86 3.95
C LEU A 280 -8.84 -1.65 4.43
N ILE A 281 -7.68 -1.36 3.86
CA ILE A 281 -6.38 -1.76 4.41
C ILE A 281 -5.76 -0.57 5.13
N SER A 282 -4.89 -0.83 6.10
CA SER A 282 -4.33 0.25 6.92
C SER A 282 -3.04 0.80 6.32
N PRO A 283 -3.06 1.94 5.63
CA PRO A 283 -1.83 2.59 5.17
C PRO A 283 -0.92 2.96 6.34
N LYS A 284 -1.47 3.11 7.55
CA LYS A 284 -0.68 3.30 8.77
C LYS A 284 0.23 2.10 9.05
N ARG A 285 -0.26 0.87 8.90
CA ARG A 285 0.58 -0.31 9.11
C ARG A 285 1.68 -0.43 8.07
N HIS A 286 1.43 0.02 6.86
CA HIS A 286 2.41 0.01 5.77
C HIS A 286 3.40 1.17 5.86
N GLY A 287 2.96 2.37 6.20
CA GLY A 287 3.84 3.54 6.32
C GLY A 287 4.50 3.68 7.69
N TYR A 288 3.70 3.74 8.76
CA TYR A 288 4.18 4.00 10.12
C TYR A 288 4.93 2.79 10.72
N ASP A 289 4.29 1.59 10.73
CA ASP A 289 4.88 0.42 11.37
C ASP A 289 6.16 -0.03 10.66
N THR A 290 6.21 -0.02 9.31
CA THR A 290 7.44 -0.36 8.56
C THR A 290 8.57 0.64 8.81
N SER A 291 8.23 1.93 8.93
CA SER A 291 9.21 2.97 9.24
C SER A 291 9.78 2.82 10.66
N LEU A 292 8.94 2.48 11.64
CA LEU A 292 9.42 2.15 13.00
C LEU A 292 10.28 0.88 13.01
N GLN A 293 9.89 -0.15 12.28
CA GLN A 293 10.67 -1.39 12.18
C GLN A 293 12.06 -1.13 11.55
N MET A 294 12.12 -0.32 10.49
CA MET A 294 13.39 0.08 9.88
C MET A 294 14.24 0.91 10.85
N TYR A 295 13.63 1.87 11.55
CA TYR A 295 14.31 2.66 12.57
C TYR A 295 14.91 1.78 13.69
N ASP A 296 14.12 0.84 14.22
CA ASP A 296 14.57 -0.08 15.27
C ASP A 296 15.68 -1.01 14.77
N TRP A 297 15.60 -1.45 13.52
CA TRP A 297 16.65 -2.25 12.90
C TRP A 297 17.97 -1.48 12.77
N ILE A 298 17.90 -0.19 12.39
CA ILE A 298 19.07 0.67 12.26
C ILE A 298 19.66 1.02 13.64
N LYS A 299 18.82 1.54 14.55
CA LYS A 299 19.26 2.12 15.83
C LYS A 299 19.56 1.06 16.88
N ASN A 300 18.77 0.00 16.95
CA ASN A 300 18.78 -0.99 18.02
C ASN A 300 19.22 -2.39 17.56
N GLY A 301 19.48 -2.59 16.26
CA GLY A 301 19.82 -3.91 15.69
C GLY A 301 18.67 -4.91 15.68
N LYS A 302 17.43 -4.48 15.99
CA LYS A 302 16.25 -5.35 16.04
C LYS A 302 15.72 -5.60 14.61
N GLU A 303 16.01 -6.76 14.08
CA GLU A 303 15.54 -7.16 12.75
C GLU A 303 14.02 -7.25 12.69
N PRO A 304 13.37 -6.74 11.60
CA PRO A 304 11.94 -6.92 11.39
C PRO A 304 11.58 -8.39 11.15
N PRO A 305 10.31 -8.79 11.39
CA PRO A 305 9.82 -10.08 10.91
C PRO A 305 10.01 -10.22 9.39
N MET A 306 10.38 -11.41 8.93
CA MET A 306 10.59 -11.67 7.49
C MET A 306 9.32 -11.46 6.67
N ILE A 307 8.15 -11.78 7.23
CA ILE A 307 6.86 -11.58 6.57
C ILE A 307 5.86 -11.04 7.58
N THR A 308 5.26 -9.90 7.27
CA THR A 308 4.12 -9.33 7.99
C THR A 308 2.98 -9.15 7.00
N LEU A 309 1.84 -9.82 7.23
CA LEU A 309 0.64 -9.66 6.42
C LEU A 309 -0.43 -8.91 7.19
N THR A 310 -1.06 -7.96 6.53
CA THR A 310 -2.18 -7.19 7.07
C THR A 310 -3.48 -7.61 6.39
N ASP A 311 -4.56 -7.64 7.18
CA ASP A 311 -5.91 -7.89 6.69
C ASP A 311 -6.66 -6.57 6.46
N GLY A 312 -7.82 -6.68 5.80
CA GLY A 312 -8.71 -5.56 5.55
C GLY A 312 -10.07 -5.72 6.23
N ARG A 313 -10.86 -4.63 6.20
CA ARG A 313 -12.26 -4.61 6.64
C ARG A 313 -13.13 -3.91 5.61
N LEU A 314 -14.29 -4.48 5.32
CA LEU A 314 -15.26 -3.83 4.43
C LEU A 314 -15.76 -2.54 5.05
N ILE A 315 -15.53 -1.44 4.36
CA ILE A 315 -16.16 -0.15 4.64
C ILE A 315 -17.16 0.19 3.54
N THR A 316 -18.24 0.82 3.97
CA THR A 316 -19.31 1.34 3.12
C THR A 316 -19.60 2.77 3.52
N ARG A 317 -20.52 3.43 2.82
CA ARG A 317 -21.00 4.76 3.19
C ARG A 317 -21.42 4.85 4.67
N ASP A 318 -22.05 3.80 5.19
CA ASP A 318 -22.70 3.83 6.50
C ASP A 318 -21.73 3.59 7.67
N ASN A 319 -20.62 2.89 7.42
CA ASN A 319 -19.72 2.43 8.51
C ASN A 319 -18.26 2.93 8.40
N ALA A 320 -17.90 3.64 7.32
CA ALA A 320 -16.53 4.03 7.06
C ALA A 320 -15.91 4.87 8.18
N GLY A 321 -16.68 5.79 8.77
CA GLY A 321 -16.22 6.65 9.86
C GLY A 321 -15.81 5.85 11.11
N ASP A 322 -16.68 4.93 11.55
CA ASP A 322 -16.47 4.14 12.76
C ASP A 322 -15.32 3.14 12.58
N ILE A 323 -15.28 2.44 11.43
CA ILE A 323 -14.22 1.46 11.16
C ILE A 323 -12.86 2.16 11.06
N ARG A 324 -12.75 3.29 10.35
CA ARG A 324 -11.51 4.07 10.26
C ARG A 324 -11.01 4.49 11.64
N LYS A 325 -11.89 5.05 12.48
CA LYS A 325 -11.57 5.42 13.86
C LYS A 325 -11.04 4.22 14.67
N THR A 326 -11.67 3.06 14.53
CA THR A 326 -11.24 1.82 15.21
C THR A 326 -9.85 1.37 14.75
N MET A 327 -9.50 1.62 13.48
CA MET A 327 -8.18 1.30 12.91
C MET A 327 -7.12 2.40 13.14
N GLY A 328 -7.48 3.50 13.80
CA GLY A 328 -6.59 4.64 14.08
C GLY A 328 -6.24 5.47 12.83
N LEU A 329 -7.20 5.61 11.92
CA LEU A 329 -7.06 6.29 10.63
C LEU A 329 -7.88 7.59 10.58
#